data_45297536cfcdec818de54378766768f5
#
_entry.id   45297536cfcdec818de54378766768f5
#
_cell.length_a   1.000
_cell.length_b   1.000
_cell.length_c   1.000
_cell.angle_alpha   90.00
_cell.angle_beta   90.00
_cell.angle_gamma   90.00
#
_symmetry.space_group_name_H-M   'P 1'
#
loop_
_entity.id
_entity.type
_entity.pdbx_description
1 polymer ?
#
loop_
_entity_poly.entity_id
_entity_poly.type
_entity_poly.pdbx_seq_one_letter_code
_entity_poly.pdbx_strand_id
1 'polypeptide(L)'
;MTKLIANGIKPPNSILFYGPPGVGKTLLTKYVAHCLSLPLITLDLSSAISSYLGKTGQNLKKILDYGKNSPSILLLDEFDAVAKRRDDPSDLGELKRIVNVLLKELEEWPAHSIIVGATNHPEFLDKAIWRRFDLKIEIPFPNEEQRFQLWKFYLNKEIVEIEDSLIRAVAKVIQQISPSDIKQICDHVLRQVIVEESDPIKSLITRLKETHSGDNSSFNKVMTTALKETYGGKLSQAKIATLLGISPSTVNHHLKKSIKK
;
A
#
# COMPACT_ATOMS: atom_id res chain seq x y z
N MET A 1 -0.29 -20.11 -20.99
CA MET A 1 0.66 -21.11 -20.46
C MET A 1 0.96 -22.22 -21.45
N THR A 2 -0.02 -22.90 -22.02
CA THR A 2 0.16 -24.04 -22.93
C THR A 2 1.10 -23.79 -24.12
N LYS A 3 1.03 -22.59 -24.72
CA LYS A 3 1.92 -22.22 -25.85
C LYS A 3 3.40 -22.08 -25.47
N LEU A 4 3.71 -21.61 -24.27
CA LEU A 4 5.10 -21.47 -23.80
C LEU A 4 5.70 -22.84 -23.56
N ILE A 5 4.99 -23.71 -22.86
CA ILE A 5 5.41 -25.07 -22.56
C ILE A 5 5.62 -25.88 -23.85
N ALA A 6 4.71 -25.75 -24.81
CA ALA A 6 4.82 -26.42 -26.11
C ALA A 6 6.05 -26.00 -26.91
N ASN A 7 6.62 -24.82 -26.65
CA ASN A 7 7.85 -24.33 -27.25
C ASN A 7 9.09 -24.47 -26.33
N GLY A 8 9.01 -25.26 -25.26
CA GLY A 8 10.11 -25.47 -24.32
C GLY A 8 10.47 -24.26 -23.45
N ILE A 9 9.58 -23.25 -23.38
CA ILE A 9 9.80 -22.04 -22.59
C ILE A 9 9.09 -22.21 -21.23
N LYS A 10 9.86 -22.11 -20.14
CA LYS A 10 9.30 -22.10 -18.77
C LYS A 10 8.42 -20.84 -18.60
N PRO A 11 7.12 -20.98 -18.23
CA PRO A 11 6.31 -19.82 -17.93
C PRO A 11 6.83 -19.11 -16.66
N PRO A 12 6.72 -17.76 -16.58
CA PRO A 12 7.12 -17.03 -15.39
C PRO A 12 6.27 -17.46 -14.20
N ASN A 13 6.94 -17.86 -13.13
CA ASN A 13 6.28 -18.35 -11.92
C ASN A 13 6.88 -17.80 -10.62
N SER A 14 7.79 -16.84 -10.73
CA SER A 14 8.34 -16.09 -9.61
C SER A 14 8.07 -14.59 -9.80
N ILE A 15 7.38 -13.97 -8.84
CA ILE A 15 6.90 -12.59 -8.93
C ILE A 15 7.39 -11.82 -7.70
N LEU A 16 7.97 -10.64 -7.89
CA LEU A 16 8.27 -9.70 -6.81
C LEU A 16 7.35 -8.50 -6.89
N PHE A 17 6.51 -8.32 -5.88
CA PHE A 17 5.76 -7.08 -5.66
C PHE A 17 6.56 -6.15 -4.74
N TYR A 18 6.78 -4.92 -5.18
CA TYR A 18 7.49 -3.93 -4.39
C TYR A 18 6.80 -2.56 -4.44
N GLY A 19 7.06 -1.73 -3.44
CA GLY A 19 6.48 -0.40 -3.32
C GLY A 19 6.13 -0.04 -1.88
N PRO A 20 5.60 1.16 -1.63
CA PRO A 20 5.34 1.66 -0.29
C PRO A 20 4.48 0.72 0.57
N PRO A 21 4.55 0.82 1.91
CA PRO A 21 3.64 0.07 2.78
C PRO A 21 2.19 0.47 2.55
N GLY A 22 1.27 -0.47 2.77
CA GLY A 22 -0.18 -0.22 2.70
C GLY A 22 -0.76 -0.07 1.29
N VAL A 23 0.03 -0.22 0.21
CA VAL A 23 -0.46 -0.12 -1.19
C VAL A 23 -1.21 -1.35 -1.68
N GLY A 24 -1.20 -2.46 -0.93
CA GLY A 24 -2.01 -3.64 -1.23
C GLY A 24 -1.27 -4.82 -1.83
N LYS A 25 0.06 -4.94 -1.69
CA LYS A 25 0.86 -6.07 -2.21
C LYS A 25 0.31 -7.44 -1.81
N THR A 26 0.07 -7.64 -0.52
CA THR A 26 -0.51 -8.87 0.04
C THR A 26 -1.94 -9.09 -0.45
N LEU A 27 -2.75 -8.02 -0.57
CA LEU A 27 -4.12 -8.08 -1.09
C LEU A 27 -4.14 -8.49 -2.56
N LEU A 28 -3.23 -7.94 -3.38
CA LEU A 28 -3.09 -8.31 -4.78
C LEU A 28 -2.73 -9.79 -4.93
N THR A 29 -1.85 -10.31 -4.08
CA THR A 29 -1.52 -11.75 -4.09
C THR A 29 -2.73 -12.61 -3.77
N LYS A 30 -3.55 -12.22 -2.78
CA LYS A 30 -4.82 -12.90 -2.46
C LYS A 30 -5.79 -12.87 -3.64
N TYR A 31 -5.89 -11.73 -4.32
CA TYR A 31 -6.74 -11.59 -5.50
C TYR A 31 -6.26 -12.49 -6.65
N VAL A 32 -4.96 -12.54 -6.93
CA VAL A 32 -4.38 -13.44 -7.94
C VAL A 32 -4.65 -14.90 -7.60
N ALA A 33 -4.50 -15.29 -6.33
CA ALA A 33 -4.79 -16.65 -5.87
C ALA A 33 -6.27 -17.02 -6.10
N HIS A 34 -7.18 -16.11 -5.80
CA HIS A 34 -8.60 -16.28 -6.07
C HIS A 34 -8.89 -16.44 -7.58
N CYS A 35 -8.34 -15.56 -8.43
CA CYS A 35 -8.55 -15.61 -9.88
C CYS A 35 -8.01 -16.91 -10.52
N LEU A 36 -6.92 -17.45 -9.98
CA LEU A 36 -6.33 -18.69 -10.46
C LEU A 36 -6.92 -19.93 -9.79
N SER A 37 -7.81 -19.77 -8.80
CA SER A 37 -8.37 -20.85 -7.98
C SER A 37 -7.28 -21.71 -7.35
N LEU A 38 -6.18 -21.07 -6.91
CA LEU A 38 -5.06 -21.74 -6.24
C LEU A 38 -5.08 -21.43 -4.73
N PRO A 39 -4.73 -22.40 -3.88
CA PRO A 39 -4.53 -22.14 -2.46
C PRO A 39 -3.37 -21.16 -2.25
N LEU A 40 -3.55 -20.23 -1.30
CA LEU A 40 -2.52 -19.29 -0.89
C LEU A 40 -1.89 -19.73 0.43
N ILE A 41 -0.58 -19.90 0.39
CA ILE A 41 0.26 -20.13 1.56
C ILE A 41 0.99 -18.79 1.82
N THR A 42 0.91 -18.27 3.04
CA THR A 42 1.60 -17.02 3.40
C THR A 42 2.66 -17.30 4.45
N LEU A 43 3.87 -16.85 4.20
CA LEU A 43 4.99 -16.85 5.14
C LEU A 43 5.45 -15.41 5.38
N ASP A 44 5.30 -14.94 6.60
CA ASP A 44 5.93 -13.72 7.08
C ASP A 44 7.39 -14.02 7.45
N LEU A 45 8.31 -13.51 6.63
CA LEU A 45 9.74 -13.75 6.80
C LEU A 45 10.32 -13.03 8.03
N SER A 46 9.76 -11.89 8.43
CA SER A 46 10.17 -11.16 9.62
C SER A 46 9.92 -11.98 10.88
N SER A 47 8.72 -12.51 11.02
CA SER A 47 8.34 -13.38 12.14
C SER A 47 9.10 -14.71 12.10
N ALA A 48 9.31 -15.29 10.93
CA ALA A 48 10.02 -16.55 10.79
C ALA A 48 11.50 -16.44 11.21
N ILE A 49 12.17 -15.34 10.85
CA ILE A 49 13.57 -15.09 11.19
C ILE A 49 13.73 -14.77 12.68
N SER A 50 12.83 -13.96 13.26
CA SER A 50 12.92 -13.54 14.67
C SER A 50 12.63 -14.67 15.67
N SER A 51 11.77 -15.62 15.32
CA SER A 51 11.29 -16.65 16.25
C SER A 51 12.22 -17.88 16.37
N TYR A 52 13.20 -18.05 15.47
CA TYR A 52 13.92 -19.32 15.34
C TYR A 52 15.44 -19.17 15.16
N LEU A 53 16.12 -18.37 15.99
CA LEU A 53 17.59 -18.35 16.02
C LEU A 53 18.14 -19.77 16.21
N GLY A 54 18.77 -20.33 15.15
CA GLY A 54 19.44 -21.62 15.14
C GLY A 54 18.81 -22.75 14.29
N LYS A 55 17.53 -22.65 13.86
CA LYS A 55 16.87 -23.65 12.99
C LYS A 55 16.08 -23.04 11.83
N THR A 56 16.24 -21.75 11.58
CA THR A 56 15.43 -20.98 10.63
C THR A 56 15.53 -21.53 9.20
N GLY A 57 16.75 -21.83 8.74
CA GLY A 57 16.96 -22.36 7.39
C GLY A 57 16.26 -23.71 7.13
N GLN A 58 16.19 -24.59 8.13
CA GLN A 58 15.50 -25.89 7.98
C GLN A 58 13.98 -25.74 7.98
N ASN A 59 13.43 -24.85 8.82
CA ASN A 59 12.01 -24.60 8.88
C ASN A 59 11.51 -23.86 7.62
N LEU A 60 12.28 -22.87 7.15
CA LEU A 60 12.01 -22.20 5.88
C LEU A 60 11.95 -23.23 4.74
N LYS A 61 12.94 -24.14 4.67
CA LYS A 61 12.97 -25.18 3.63
C LYS A 61 11.72 -26.05 3.66
N LYS A 62 11.24 -26.48 4.83
CA LYS A 62 10.00 -27.28 4.94
C LYS A 62 8.77 -26.55 4.37
N ILE A 63 8.64 -25.23 4.61
CA ILE A 63 7.53 -24.44 4.10
C ILE A 63 7.66 -24.27 2.58
N LEU A 64 8.87 -24.05 2.08
CA LEU A 64 9.13 -23.96 0.64
C LEU A 64 8.83 -25.31 -0.05
N ASP A 65 9.28 -26.42 0.54
CA ASP A 65 8.98 -27.78 0.05
C ASP A 65 7.46 -28.05 0.04
N TYR A 66 6.73 -27.58 1.07
CA TYR A 66 5.27 -27.71 1.10
C TYR A 66 4.61 -26.94 -0.07
N GLY A 67 5.05 -25.71 -0.35
CA GLY A 67 4.56 -24.92 -1.48
C GLY A 67 4.93 -25.49 -2.86
N LYS A 68 5.95 -26.35 -2.94
CA LYS A 68 6.36 -27.04 -4.17
C LYS A 68 5.57 -28.33 -4.46
N ASN A 69 5.02 -28.98 -3.43
CA ASN A 69 4.43 -30.31 -3.56
C ASN A 69 3.06 -30.32 -4.25
N SER A 70 2.38 -29.18 -4.33
CA SER A 70 1.06 -29.07 -4.95
C SER A 70 0.86 -27.71 -5.62
N PRO A 71 0.00 -27.59 -6.64
CA PRO A 71 -0.32 -26.31 -7.24
C PRO A 71 -0.81 -25.30 -6.19
N SER A 72 -0.04 -24.25 -5.99
CA SER A 72 -0.30 -23.23 -4.96
C SER A 72 0.38 -21.90 -5.30
N ILE A 73 0.00 -20.86 -4.57
CA ILE A 73 0.76 -19.62 -4.50
C ILE A 73 1.42 -19.54 -3.14
N LEU A 74 2.74 -19.42 -3.09
CA LEU A 74 3.48 -19.14 -1.86
C LEU A 74 3.84 -17.64 -1.84
N LEU A 75 3.28 -16.92 -0.88
CA LEU A 75 3.64 -15.53 -0.59
C LEU A 75 4.70 -15.49 0.51
N LEU A 76 5.85 -14.92 0.17
CA LEU A 76 6.90 -14.52 1.11
C LEU A 76 6.71 -13.03 1.40
N ASP A 77 6.04 -12.72 2.51
CA ASP A 77 5.78 -11.33 2.90
C ASP A 77 6.93 -10.78 3.76
N GLU A 78 7.08 -9.45 3.79
CA GLU A 78 8.19 -8.75 4.43
C GLU A 78 9.58 -9.26 3.98
N PHE A 79 9.74 -9.40 2.67
CA PHE A 79 10.95 -9.98 2.08
C PHE A 79 12.23 -9.18 2.42
N ASP A 80 12.10 -7.89 2.72
CA ASP A 80 13.18 -7.02 3.18
C ASP A 80 13.73 -7.39 4.58
N ALA A 81 13.02 -8.18 5.36
CA ALA A 81 13.53 -8.70 6.64
C ALA A 81 14.81 -9.54 6.46
N VAL A 82 14.94 -10.22 5.31
CA VAL A 82 16.14 -10.96 4.94
C VAL A 82 17.34 -10.04 4.67
N ALA A 83 17.09 -8.77 4.34
CA ALA A 83 18.12 -7.80 3.96
C ALA A 83 18.55 -6.89 5.11
N LYS A 84 17.62 -6.47 5.99
CA LYS A 84 17.82 -5.45 7.04
C LYS A 84 18.81 -5.85 8.16
N ARG A 85 19.01 -7.15 8.40
CA ARG A 85 19.86 -7.65 9.49
C ARG A 85 21.35 -7.82 9.16
N ARG A 86 21.83 -7.24 8.04
CA ARG A 86 23.24 -7.35 7.63
C ARG A 86 24.23 -6.60 8.53
N ASP A 87 23.76 -5.70 9.38
CA ASP A 87 24.59 -4.85 10.21
C ASP A 87 24.97 -5.49 11.55
N ASP A 88 24.42 -6.65 11.92
CA ASP A 88 24.79 -7.39 13.12
C ASP A 88 25.76 -8.54 12.77
N PRO A 89 27.02 -8.50 13.27
CA PRO A 89 28.02 -9.54 12.99
C PRO A 89 27.66 -10.94 13.49
N SER A 90 26.80 -11.06 14.51
CA SER A 90 26.39 -12.34 15.07
C SER A 90 25.37 -13.09 14.22
N ASP A 91 24.54 -12.36 13.45
CA ASP A 91 23.47 -12.90 12.62
C ASP A 91 23.88 -13.16 11.16
N LEU A 92 25.06 -12.67 10.72
CA LEU A 92 25.53 -12.73 9.33
C LEU A 92 25.61 -14.15 8.76
N GLY A 93 25.91 -15.14 9.57
CA GLY A 93 26.03 -16.55 9.13
C GLY A 93 24.70 -17.19 8.76
N GLU A 94 23.69 -16.98 9.58
CA GLU A 94 22.36 -17.57 9.40
C GLU A 94 21.58 -16.87 8.28
N LEU A 95 21.66 -15.55 8.20
CA LEU A 95 21.08 -14.78 7.11
C LEU A 95 21.63 -15.17 5.74
N LYS A 96 22.96 -15.36 5.63
CA LYS A 96 23.57 -15.86 4.41
C LYS A 96 23.03 -17.25 4.01
N ARG A 97 22.78 -18.11 4.99
CA ARG A 97 22.17 -19.43 4.74
C ARG A 97 20.72 -19.28 4.23
N ILE A 98 19.91 -18.42 4.85
CA ILE A 98 18.54 -18.14 4.41
C ILE A 98 18.53 -17.59 2.98
N VAL A 99 19.37 -16.60 2.69
CA VAL A 99 19.52 -16.03 1.33
C VAL A 99 19.89 -17.12 0.32
N ASN A 100 20.87 -17.97 0.64
CA ASN A 100 21.29 -19.04 -0.25
C ASN A 100 20.19 -20.09 -0.49
N VAL A 101 19.42 -20.42 0.55
CA VAL A 101 18.25 -21.31 0.42
C VAL A 101 17.22 -20.66 -0.51
N LEU A 102 16.87 -19.39 -0.28
CA LEU A 102 15.90 -18.67 -1.12
C LEU A 102 16.36 -18.56 -2.58
N LEU A 103 17.64 -18.24 -2.83
CA LEU A 103 18.19 -18.17 -4.16
C LEU A 103 18.07 -19.50 -4.91
N LYS A 104 18.42 -20.60 -4.25
CA LYS A 104 18.30 -21.94 -4.82
C LYS A 104 16.84 -22.30 -5.11
N GLU A 105 15.96 -22.05 -4.13
CA GLU A 105 14.56 -22.40 -4.25
C GLU A 105 13.84 -21.58 -5.34
N LEU A 106 14.19 -20.31 -5.52
CA LEU A 106 13.66 -19.47 -6.61
C LEU A 106 14.07 -19.98 -8.01
N GLU A 107 15.29 -20.50 -8.15
CA GLU A 107 15.74 -21.08 -9.41
C GLU A 107 15.01 -22.38 -9.77
N GLU A 108 14.80 -23.23 -8.76
CA GLU A 108 14.23 -24.57 -8.90
C GLU A 108 12.72 -24.60 -8.68
N TRP A 109 12.03 -23.42 -8.65
CA TRP A 109 10.60 -23.38 -8.38
C TRP A 109 9.79 -24.07 -9.48
N PRO A 110 8.88 -25.00 -9.12
CA PRO A 110 8.18 -25.82 -10.10
C PRO A 110 7.16 -25.01 -10.90
N ALA A 111 6.97 -25.35 -12.17
CA ALA A 111 6.09 -24.61 -13.08
C ALA A 111 4.59 -24.67 -12.72
N HIS A 112 4.18 -25.62 -11.88
CA HIS A 112 2.79 -25.77 -11.43
C HIS A 112 2.43 -24.87 -10.23
N SER A 113 3.42 -24.27 -9.59
CA SER A 113 3.24 -23.39 -8.43
C SER A 113 3.85 -22.02 -8.69
N ILE A 114 3.34 -20.99 -8.01
CA ILE A 114 3.81 -19.61 -8.12
C ILE A 114 4.43 -19.20 -6.79
N ILE A 115 5.60 -18.57 -6.84
CA ILE A 115 6.19 -17.91 -5.68
C ILE A 115 6.11 -16.40 -5.83
N VAL A 116 5.66 -15.73 -4.79
CA VAL A 116 5.51 -14.28 -4.74
C VAL A 116 6.33 -13.73 -3.58
N GLY A 117 7.23 -12.79 -3.85
CA GLY A 117 7.87 -11.97 -2.83
C GLY A 117 7.15 -10.64 -2.69
N ALA A 118 6.99 -10.13 -1.47
CA ALA A 118 6.49 -8.78 -1.23
C ALA A 118 7.46 -8.02 -0.33
N THR A 119 7.84 -6.80 -0.76
CA THR A 119 8.77 -5.95 -0.01
C THR A 119 8.35 -4.48 -0.03
N ASN A 120 8.57 -3.79 1.09
CA ASN A 120 8.42 -2.35 1.20
C ASN A 120 9.72 -1.61 0.85
N HIS A 121 10.86 -2.31 0.84
CA HIS A 121 12.19 -1.75 0.72
C HIS A 121 13.01 -2.48 -0.34
N PRO A 122 12.68 -2.30 -1.64
CA PRO A 122 13.39 -2.97 -2.73
C PRO A 122 14.88 -2.61 -2.78
N GLU A 123 15.26 -1.43 -2.26
CA GLU A 123 16.65 -0.94 -2.19
C GLU A 123 17.54 -1.80 -1.28
N PHE A 124 16.97 -2.51 -0.32
CA PHE A 124 17.72 -3.39 0.58
C PHE A 124 17.92 -4.80 0.01
N LEU A 125 17.20 -5.16 -1.05
CA LEU A 125 17.33 -6.50 -1.63
C LEU A 125 18.67 -6.70 -2.33
N ASP A 126 19.26 -7.87 -2.07
CA ASP A 126 20.45 -8.31 -2.80
C ASP A 126 20.18 -8.39 -4.31
N LYS A 127 21.12 -7.89 -5.12
CA LYS A 127 21.02 -7.94 -6.57
C LYS A 127 20.85 -9.37 -7.11
N ALA A 128 21.41 -10.37 -6.42
CA ALA A 128 21.25 -11.77 -6.80
C ALA A 128 19.80 -12.23 -6.62
N ILE A 129 19.17 -11.89 -5.48
CA ILE A 129 17.74 -12.18 -5.23
C ILE A 129 16.87 -11.45 -6.25
N TRP A 130 17.12 -10.15 -6.45
CA TRP A 130 16.37 -9.35 -7.40
C TRP A 130 16.33 -9.95 -8.80
N ARG A 131 17.46 -10.49 -9.25
CA ARG A 131 17.60 -11.11 -10.59
C ARG A 131 16.86 -12.45 -10.74
N ARG A 132 16.54 -13.13 -9.64
CA ARG A 132 15.90 -14.45 -9.67
C ARG A 132 14.38 -14.40 -9.85
N PHE A 133 13.79 -13.25 -9.61
CA PHE A 133 12.36 -13.08 -9.90
C PHE A 133 12.16 -12.85 -11.40
N ASP A 134 11.27 -13.63 -12.03
CA ASP A 134 10.90 -13.51 -13.44
C ASP A 134 10.19 -12.17 -13.71
N LEU A 135 9.25 -11.82 -12.83
CA LEU A 135 8.47 -10.59 -12.91
C LEU A 135 8.74 -9.71 -11.69
N LYS A 136 8.93 -8.42 -11.93
CA LYS A 136 9.11 -7.39 -10.91
C LYS A 136 8.08 -6.30 -11.16
N ILE A 137 7.12 -6.17 -10.24
CA ILE A 137 5.96 -5.30 -10.42
C ILE A 137 5.95 -4.28 -9.28
N GLU A 138 6.11 -3.03 -9.66
CA GLU A 138 5.96 -1.91 -8.73
C GLU A 138 4.47 -1.64 -8.47
N ILE A 139 4.12 -1.48 -7.19
CA ILE A 139 2.79 -1.05 -6.77
C ILE A 139 2.98 0.32 -6.10
N PRO A 140 2.81 1.41 -6.86
CA PRO A 140 3.00 2.76 -6.35
C PRO A 140 1.83 3.23 -5.49
N PHE A 141 1.96 4.41 -4.90
CA PHE A 141 0.80 5.11 -4.34
C PHE A 141 -0.28 5.34 -5.42
N PRO A 142 -1.56 5.31 -5.05
CA PRO A 142 -2.65 5.54 -5.99
C PRO A 142 -2.57 6.95 -6.61
N ASN A 143 -2.87 7.06 -7.90
CA ASN A 143 -3.02 8.35 -8.57
C ASN A 143 -4.28 9.10 -8.09
N GLU A 144 -4.49 10.36 -8.55
CA GLU A 144 -5.60 11.20 -8.08
C GLU A 144 -6.96 10.52 -8.28
N GLU A 145 -7.22 9.94 -9.46
CA GLU A 145 -8.51 9.28 -9.73
C GLU A 145 -8.68 8.01 -8.89
N GLN A 146 -7.63 7.22 -8.71
CA GLN A 146 -7.67 6.05 -7.83
C GLN A 146 -7.91 6.45 -6.38
N ARG A 147 -7.28 7.54 -5.89
CA ARG A 147 -7.55 8.07 -4.55
C ARG A 147 -8.99 8.54 -4.41
N PHE A 148 -9.52 9.26 -5.41
CA PHE A 148 -10.92 9.65 -5.41
C PHE A 148 -11.85 8.45 -5.27
N GLN A 149 -11.64 7.39 -6.06
CA GLN A 149 -12.46 6.18 -5.99
C GLN A 149 -12.33 5.48 -4.62
N LEU A 150 -11.13 5.43 -4.04
CA LEU A 150 -10.91 4.83 -2.71
C LEU A 150 -11.63 5.63 -1.61
N TRP A 151 -11.48 6.97 -1.60
CA TRP A 151 -12.19 7.83 -0.65
C TRP A 151 -13.70 7.65 -0.77
N LYS A 152 -14.23 7.68 -1.99
CA LYS A 152 -15.65 7.49 -2.26
C LYS A 152 -16.13 6.11 -1.78
N PHE A 153 -15.39 5.06 -2.08
CA PHE A 153 -15.71 3.69 -1.68
C PHE A 153 -15.76 3.51 -0.16
N TYR A 154 -14.84 4.12 0.58
CA TYR A 154 -14.77 3.94 2.02
C TYR A 154 -15.66 4.92 2.79
N LEU A 155 -15.88 6.15 2.31
CA LEU A 155 -16.69 7.16 2.99
C LEU A 155 -18.18 7.03 2.70
N ASN A 156 -18.58 6.82 1.43
CA ASN A 156 -19.99 6.78 1.07
C ASN A 156 -20.61 5.45 1.51
N LYS A 157 -21.24 5.48 2.68
CA LYS A 157 -22.04 4.42 3.25
C LYS A 157 -23.46 4.97 3.39
N GLU A 158 -24.45 4.09 3.62
CA GLU A 158 -25.86 4.49 3.82
C GLU A 158 -26.05 5.59 4.88
N ILE A 159 -25.14 5.65 5.86
CA ILE A 159 -25.20 6.58 7.01
C ILE A 159 -24.48 7.92 6.71
N VAL A 160 -23.55 7.95 5.75
CA VAL A 160 -22.70 9.12 5.48
C VAL A 160 -22.65 9.35 3.98
N GLU A 161 -23.13 10.52 3.56
CA GLU A 161 -23.03 10.99 2.17
C GLU A 161 -22.16 12.24 2.13
N ILE A 162 -21.07 12.18 1.37
CA ILE A 162 -20.16 13.31 1.14
C ILE A 162 -20.14 13.62 -0.36
N GLU A 163 -20.31 14.90 -0.69
CA GLU A 163 -20.32 15.36 -2.08
C GLU A 163 -19.02 14.97 -2.82
N ASP A 164 -19.16 14.46 -4.03
CA ASP A 164 -18.03 14.08 -4.90
C ASP A 164 -17.01 15.21 -5.10
N SER A 165 -17.46 16.46 -5.14
CA SER A 165 -16.59 17.66 -5.25
C SER A 165 -15.65 17.82 -4.06
N LEU A 166 -16.12 17.53 -2.84
CA LEU A 166 -15.27 17.54 -1.65
C LEU A 166 -14.28 16.36 -1.66
N ILE A 167 -14.75 15.17 -2.02
CA ILE A 167 -13.88 13.98 -2.13
C ILE A 167 -12.78 14.22 -3.18
N ARG A 168 -13.10 14.84 -4.31
CA ARG A 168 -12.09 15.21 -5.34
C ARG A 168 -11.08 16.23 -4.81
N ALA A 169 -11.51 17.21 -4.03
CA ALA A 169 -10.59 18.16 -3.39
C ALA A 169 -9.63 17.44 -2.44
N VAL A 170 -10.12 16.52 -1.62
CA VAL A 170 -9.30 15.69 -0.72
C VAL A 170 -8.30 14.85 -1.52
N ALA A 171 -8.77 14.15 -2.56
CA ALA A 171 -7.92 13.31 -3.40
C ALA A 171 -6.81 14.12 -4.11
N LYS A 172 -7.07 15.35 -4.47
CA LYS A 172 -6.10 16.26 -5.08
C LYS A 172 -5.03 16.73 -4.09
N VAL A 173 -5.43 17.03 -2.87
CA VAL A 173 -4.55 17.61 -1.82
C VAL A 173 -3.68 16.52 -1.18
N ILE A 174 -4.24 15.37 -0.86
CA ILE A 174 -3.51 14.29 -0.20
C ILE A 174 -2.92 13.35 -1.25
N GLN A 175 -1.67 13.58 -1.62
CA GLN A 175 -1.06 12.89 -2.77
C GLN A 175 -0.33 11.59 -2.40
N GLN A 176 0.51 11.62 -1.36
CA GLN A 176 1.28 10.45 -0.92
C GLN A 176 0.58 9.74 0.23
N ILE A 177 -0.46 8.99 -0.11
CA ILE A 177 -1.25 8.24 0.86
C ILE A 177 -1.53 6.84 0.33
N SER A 178 -1.39 5.84 1.20
CA SER A 178 -1.70 4.46 0.83
C SER A 178 -3.21 4.16 0.91
N PRO A 179 -3.71 3.16 0.17
CA PRO A 179 -5.07 2.66 0.33
C PRO A 179 -5.40 2.24 1.78
N SER A 180 -4.42 1.72 2.51
CA SER A 180 -4.57 1.34 3.92
C SER A 180 -4.81 2.57 4.81
N ASP A 181 -4.04 3.65 4.60
CA ASP A 181 -4.20 4.89 5.36
C ASP A 181 -5.54 5.57 5.04
N ILE A 182 -5.94 5.61 3.75
CA ILE A 182 -7.26 6.10 3.35
C ILE A 182 -8.36 5.35 4.11
N LYS A 183 -8.28 4.01 4.12
CA LYS A 183 -9.24 3.18 4.85
C LYS A 183 -9.26 3.50 6.34
N GLN A 184 -8.09 3.61 6.99
CA GLN A 184 -8.01 3.93 8.41
C GLN A 184 -8.62 5.29 8.76
N ILE A 185 -8.38 6.31 7.93
CA ILE A 185 -8.98 7.64 8.10
C ILE A 185 -10.51 7.56 7.96
N CYS A 186 -11.00 6.86 6.93
CA CYS A 186 -12.44 6.69 6.73
C CYS A 186 -13.08 5.91 7.88
N ASP A 187 -12.48 4.82 8.33
CA ASP A 187 -12.98 4.03 9.47
C ASP A 187 -13.04 4.87 10.76
N HIS A 188 -12.06 5.78 10.97
CA HIS A 188 -12.07 6.70 12.11
C HIS A 188 -13.24 7.70 12.01
N VAL A 189 -13.38 8.34 10.84
CA VAL A 189 -14.49 9.29 10.59
C VAL A 189 -15.85 8.64 10.78
N LEU A 190 -16.05 7.45 10.21
CA LEU A 190 -17.31 6.72 10.35
C LEU A 190 -17.63 6.36 11.81
N ARG A 191 -16.61 5.99 12.61
CA ARG A 191 -16.80 5.74 14.04
C ARG A 191 -17.25 7.01 14.78
N GLN A 192 -16.62 8.15 14.51
CA GLN A 192 -17.02 9.43 15.13
C GLN A 192 -18.45 9.82 14.75
N VAL A 193 -18.85 9.61 13.50
CA VAL A 193 -20.22 9.90 13.06
C VAL A 193 -21.24 8.97 13.74
N ILE A 194 -20.93 7.67 13.83
CA ILE A 194 -21.87 6.67 14.36
C ILE A 194 -21.98 6.75 15.88
N VAL A 195 -20.86 6.96 16.58
CA VAL A 195 -20.81 6.88 18.06
C VAL A 195 -20.99 8.24 18.72
N GLU A 196 -20.42 9.29 18.12
CA GLU A 196 -20.39 10.65 18.69
C GLU A 196 -21.41 11.58 18.02
N GLU A 197 -22.17 11.09 17.02
CA GLU A 197 -23.11 11.87 16.21
C GLU A 197 -22.49 13.13 15.59
N SER A 198 -21.19 13.07 15.30
CA SER A 198 -20.42 14.21 14.81
C SER A 198 -20.68 14.45 13.32
N ASP A 199 -20.49 15.70 12.87
CA ASP A 199 -20.58 16.07 11.46
C ASP A 199 -19.49 15.36 10.64
N PRO A 200 -19.85 14.58 9.59
CA PRO A 200 -18.89 13.77 8.83
C PRO A 200 -17.84 14.60 8.12
N ILE A 201 -18.20 15.77 7.61
CA ILE A 201 -17.25 16.64 6.88
C ILE A 201 -16.26 17.26 7.85
N LYS A 202 -16.74 17.74 9.01
CA LYS A 202 -15.89 18.30 10.05
C LYS A 202 -14.91 17.25 10.59
N SER A 203 -15.38 16.04 10.86
CA SER A 203 -14.54 14.92 11.31
C SER A 203 -13.47 14.57 10.28
N LEU A 204 -13.85 14.50 8.99
CA LEU A 204 -12.91 14.23 7.90
C LEU A 204 -11.83 15.33 7.82
N ILE A 205 -12.21 16.59 7.76
CA ILE A 205 -11.24 17.71 7.66
C ILE A 205 -10.33 17.78 8.88
N THR A 206 -10.86 17.55 10.08
CA THR A 206 -10.05 17.52 11.31
C THR A 206 -9.02 16.39 11.24
N ARG A 207 -9.45 15.19 10.86
CA ARG A 207 -8.56 14.03 10.76
C ARG A 207 -7.49 14.22 9.69
N LEU A 208 -7.83 14.81 8.54
CA LEU A 208 -6.87 15.12 7.48
C LEU A 208 -5.82 16.16 7.91
N LYS A 209 -6.20 17.14 8.73
CA LYS A 209 -5.24 18.11 9.31
C LYS A 209 -4.25 17.45 10.25
N GLU A 210 -4.69 16.49 11.07
CA GLU A 210 -3.84 15.75 11.99
C GLU A 210 -2.84 14.85 11.26
N THR A 211 -3.24 14.27 10.13
CA THR A 211 -2.40 13.34 9.35
C THR A 211 -1.50 14.05 8.33
N HIS A 212 -1.79 15.31 8.02
CA HIS A 212 -0.97 16.07 7.08
C HIS A 212 0.40 16.43 7.69
N SER A 213 1.47 16.12 6.98
CA SER A 213 2.85 16.35 7.43
C SER A 213 3.28 17.83 7.50
N GLY A 214 2.44 18.73 6.96
CA GLY A 214 2.64 20.20 7.01
C GLY A 214 1.89 20.86 8.17
N ASP A 215 2.13 22.16 8.35
CA ASP A 215 1.33 22.96 9.28
C ASP A 215 -0.11 23.12 8.78
N ASN A 216 -1.04 23.42 9.70
CA ASN A 216 -2.44 23.64 9.40
C ASN A 216 -2.66 24.79 8.39
N SER A 217 -1.77 25.77 8.34
CA SER A 217 -1.84 26.90 7.40
C SER A 217 -1.56 26.43 5.98
N SER A 218 -0.55 25.58 5.80
CA SER A 218 -0.22 24.97 4.51
C SER A 218 -1.36 24.09 4.00
N PHE A 219 -1.88 23.20 4.84
CA PHE A 219 -3.05 22.39 4.50
C PHE A 219 -4.25 23.25 4.08
N ASN A 220 -4.62 24.23 4.90
CA ASN A 220 -5.77 25.09 4.62
C ASN A 220 -5.61 25.87 3.31
N LYS A 221 -4.39 26.30 2.98
CA LYS A 221 -4.10 26.99 1.71
C LYS A 221 -4.35 26.10 0.50
N VAL A 222 -3.77 24.90 0.50
CA VAL A 222 -3.89 23.95 -0.63
C VAL A 222 -5.33 23.48 -0.76
N MET A 223 -5.99 23.17 0.36
CA MET A 223 -7.38 22.72 0.39
C MET A 223 -8.35 23.84 -0.07
N THR A 224 -8.12 25.10 0.29
CA THR A 224 -8.91 26.25 -0.19
C THR A 224 -8.89 26.32 -1.72
N THR A 225 -7.71 26.17 -2.33
CA THR A 225 -7.56 26.21 -3.78
C THR A 225 -8.25 25.04 -4.44
N ALA A 226 -8.04 23.81 -3.92
CA ALA A 226 -8.64 22.60 -4.44
C ALA A 226 -10.18 22.65 -4.37
N LEU A 227 -10.76 23.09 -3.24
CA LEU A 227 -12.20 23.25 -3.10
C LEU A 227 -12.78 24.24 -4.12
N LYS A 228 -12.12 25.38 -4.34
CA LYS A 228 -12.59 26.33 -5.33
C LYS A 228 -12.57 25.76 -6.75
N GLU A 229 -11.57 24.99 -7.10
CA GLU A 229 -11.45 24.35 -8.41
C GLU A 229 -12.48 23.25 -8.61
N THR A 230 -12.59 22.31 -7.67
CA THR A 230 -13.47 21.13 -7.79
C THR A 230 -14.96 21.50 -7.76
N TYR A 231 -15.31 22.59 -7.09
CA TYR A 231 -16.68 23.14 -7.13
C TYR A 231 -16.93 24.12 -8.27
N GLY A 232 -15.96 24.29 -9.21
CA GLY A 232 -16.10 25.20 -10.37
C GLY A 232 -16.35 26.65 -9.97
N GLY A 233 -15.82 27.11 -8.85
CA GLY A 233 -16.01 28.45 -8.33
C GLY A 233 -17.38 28.73 -7.67
N LYS A 234 -18.30 27.76 -7.64
CA LYS A 234 -19.65 27.90 -7.06
C LYS A 234 -19.65 27.98 -5.53
N LEU A 235 -18.59 27.49 -4.88
CA LEU A 235 -18.50 27.52 -3.43
C LEU A 235 -18.09 28.91 -2.94
N SER A 236 -18.91 29.52 -2.06
CA SER A 236 -18.61 30.85 -1.48
C SER A 236 -17.43 30.76 -0.51
N GLN A 237 -16.69 31.88 -0.38
CA GLN A 237 -15.57 31.97 0.58
C GLN A 237 -16.02 31.71 2.03
N ALA A 238 -17.24 32.15 2.39
CA ALA A 238 -17.81 31.87 3.70
C ALA A 238 -18.00 30.35 3.94
N LYS A 239 -18.51 29.63 2.93
CA LYS A 239 -18.73 28.17 3.04
C LYS A 239 -17.38 27.41 3.11
N ILE A 240 -16.37 27.83 2.35
CA ILE A 240 -15.00 27.28 2.47
C ILE A 240 -14.45 27.53 3.88
N ALA A 241 -14.64 28.75 4.40
CA ALA A 241 -14.19 29.11 5.75
C ALA A 241 -14.82 28.20 6.83
N THR A 242 -16.13 27.97 6.75
CA THR A 242 -16.86 27.07 7.64
C THR A 242 -16.32 25.63 7.52
N LEU A 243 -16.15 25.09 6.30
CA LEU A 243 -15.64 23.74 6.08
C LEU A 243 -14.23 23.54 6.67
N LEU A 244 -13.36 24.54 6.51
CA LEU A 244 -11.98 24.45 6.97
C LEU A 244 -11.77 24.93 8.42
N GLY A 245 -12.82 25.48 9.07
CA GLY A 245 -12.71 26.07 10.41
C GLY A 245 -11.74 27.26 10.48
N ILE A 246 -11.75 28.12 9.44
CA ILE A 246 -10.91 29.34 9.35
C ILE A 246 -11.77 30.58 9.05
N SER A 247 -11.18 31.77 9.13
CA SER A 247 -11.90 32.98 8.82
C SER A 247 -12.08 33.21 7.30
N PRO A 248 -13.15 33.86 6.83
CA PRO A 248 -13.29 34.23 5.41
C PRO A 248 -12.16 35.11 4.89
N SER A 249 -11.57 35.96 5.75
CA SER A 249 -10.39 36.75 5.41
C SER A 249 -9.16 35.90 5.10
N THR A 250 -8.97 34.81 5.86
CA THR A 250 -7.92 33.83 5.62
C THR A 250 -8.12 33.12 4.28
N VAL A 251 -9.36 32.71 3.96
CA VAL A 251 -9.70 32.13 2.65
C VAL A 251 -9.34 33.07 1.50
N ASN A 252 -9.75 34.35 1.61
CA ASN A 252 -9.42 35.34 0.60
C ASN A 252 -7.90 35.53 0.44
N HIS A 253 -7.15 35.57 1.54
CA HIS A 253 -5.69 35.65 1.52
C HIS A 253 -5.05 34.46 0.79
N HIS A 254 -5.52 33.24 1.06
CA HIS A 254 -5.03 32.02 0.40
C HIS A 254 -5.31 32.05 -1.11
N LEU A 255 -6.50 32.46 -1.53
CA LEU A 255 -6.86 32.55 -2.95
C LEU A 255 -6.05 33.62 -3.71
N LYS A 256 -5.78 34.77 -3.11
CA LYS A 256 -4.96 35.83 -3.73
C LYS A 256 -3.50 35.39 -3.95
N LYS A 257 -2.93 34.61 -3.03
CA LYS A 257 -1.57 34.07 -3.17
C LYS A 257 -1.46 32.93 -4.20
N SER A 258 -2.55 32.26 -4.55
CA SER A 258 -2.57 31.19 -5.57
C SER A 258 -2.63 31.75 -7.00
N ILE A 259 -3.11 32.99 -7.21
CA ILE A 259 -3.22 33.64 -8.53
C ILE A 259 -1.88 34.30 -8.97
N LYS A 260 -0.92 34.46 -8.06
CA LYS A 260 0.38 35.09 -8.32
C LYS A 260 1.53 34.13 -8.64
N LYS A 261 1.23 32.84 -8.84
CA LYS A 261 2.16 31.82 -9.33
C LYS A 261 1.66 31.26 -10.65
#